data_0e7adb47a13dfa7b44e6489d06f84fdf
#
_entry.id   0e7adb47a13dfa7b44e6489d06f84fdf
#
_cell.length_a   1.000
_cell.length_b   1.000
_cell.length_c   1.000
_cell.angle_alpha   90.00
_cell.angle_beta   90.00
_cell.angle_gamma   90.00
#
_symmetry.space_group_name_H-M   'P 1'
#
loop_
_entity.id
_entity.type
_entity.pdbx_description
1 polymer ?
#
loop_
_entity_poly.entity_id
_entity_poly.type
_entity_poly.pdbx_seq_one_letter_code
_entity_poly.pdbx_strand_id
1 'polypeptide(L)'
;MRSKSNYRLYTLNDIYILNIIRDCLKLGYDTSQIKEYLDNRSVNNTIAFLKEEEKLIQRQIRDLQSTLSSIQTRIEDLDRTKQIDFNTCKIEVYPKRYCRYLKEKIDQDEKIDFLLTKLSESMEEDISVLGNMDSGSVVEYKNDEFVYTSVFILTQEEKHDFILDEGIYCTYTYSGEYDRTNQLFYKMKDWIQDTINKIEDHS
;
A
#
# COMPACT_ATOMS: atom_id res chain seq x y z
N MET A 1 51.95 8.44 -3.44
CA MET A 1 53.13 9.28 -2.99
C MET A 1 52.64 10.41 -2.08
N ARG A 2 53.44 10.86 -1.13
CA ARG A 2 53.13 12.04 -0.30
C ARG A 2 54.16 13.15 -0.61
N SER A 3 53.68 14.42 -0.67
CA SER A 3 54.58 15.58 -0.85
C SER A 3 55.38 15.85 0.44
N LYS A 4 56.43 16.71 0.37
CA LYS A 4 57.20 17.19 1.53
C LYS A 4 56.28 17.88 2.59
N SER A 5 55.11 18.32 2.21
CA SER A 5 54.08 18.94 3.04
C SER A 5 53.00 17.92 3.55
N ASN A 6 53.26 16.61 3.44
CA ASN A 6 52.35 15.50 3.85
C ASN A 6 51.01 15.41 3.09
N TYR A 7 50.82 16.17 2.04
CA TYR A 7 49.67 16.04 1.14
C TYR A 7 49.76 14.80 0.24
N ARG A 8 48.62 14.17 -0.07
CA ARG A 8 48.56 13.09 -1.05
C ARG A 8 48.72 13.67 -2.44
N LEU A 9 49.63 13.12 -3.23
CA LEU A 9 49.84 13.47 -4.62
C LEU A 9 49.12 12.41 -5.48
N TYR A 10 48.33 12.87 -6.42
CA TYR A 10 47.58 12.02 -7.35
C TYR A 10 48.14 12.21 -8.76
N THR A 11 48.30 11.12 -9.49
CA THR A 11 48.62 11.12 -10.93
C THR A 11 47.32 11.24 -11.76
N LEU A 12 47.47 11.50 -13.08
CA LEU A 12 46.30 11.47 -13.97
C LEU A 12 45.60 10.13 -14.01
N ASN A 13 46.32 9.02 -13.83
CA ASN A 13 45.75 7.69 -13.73
C ASN A 13 44.96 7.52 -12.43
N ASP A 14 45.43 8.06 -11.30
CA ASP A 14 44.69 8.04 -10.05
C ASP A 14 43.37 8.82 -10.18
N ILE A 15 43.36 9.94 -10.86
CA ILE A 15 42.14 10.73 -11.13
C ILE A 15 41.14 9.91 -11.96
N TYR A 16 41.63 9.20 -13.00
CA TYR A 16 40.78 8.33 -13.81
C TYR A 16 40.13 7.19 -12.95
N ILE A 17 40.93 6.54 -12.12
CA ILE A 17 40.42 5.50 -11.20
C ILE A 17 39.40 6.06 -10.20
N LEU A 18 39.68 7.26 -9.64
CA LEU A 18 38.75 7.93 -8.73
C LEU A 18 37.40 8.27 -9.39
N ASN A 19 37.41 8.63 -10.69
CA ASN A 19 36.17 8.86 -11.45
C ASN A 19 35.37 7.55 -11.60
N ILE A 20 36.03 6.43 -11.90
CA ILE A 20 35.37 5.11 -11.97
C ILE A 20 34.75 4.76 -10.60
N ILE A 21 35.52 4.90 -9.51
CA ILE A 21 35.03 4.63 -8.15
C ILE A 21 33.80 5.50 -7.84
N ARG A 22 33.87 6.79 -8.15
CA ARG A 22 32.74 7.71 -7.95
C ARG A 22 31.49 7.27 -8.71
N ASP A 23 31.66 6.87 -9.97
CA ASP A 23 30.54 6.46 -10.83
C ASP A 23 29.96 5.12 -10.35
N CYS A 24 30.77 4.16 -9.93
CA CYS A 24 30.32 2.92 -9.30
C CYS A 24 29.56 3.17 -7.98
N LEU A 25 30.07 4.08 -7.11
CA LEU A 25 29.36 4.43 -5.87
C LEU A 25 27.99 5.08 -6.11
N LYS A 26 27.85 5.92 -7.16
CA LYS A 26 26.55 6.48 -7.55
C LYS A 26 25.55 5.41 -7.99
N LEU A 27 26.05 4.32 -8.54
CA LEU A 27 25.27 3.17 -8.97
C LEU A 27 24.97 2.19 -7.82
N GLY A 28 25.46 2.47 -6.60
CA GLY A 28 25.15 1.68 -5.40
C GLY A 28 26.10 0.52 -5.13
N TYR A 29 27.22 0.40 -5.87
CA TYR A 29 28.20 -0.64 -5.63
C TYR A 29 28.96 -0.43 -4.33
N ASP A 30 29.21 -1.50 -3.61
CA ASP A 30 30.07 -1.48 -2.44
C ASP A 30 31.56 -1.48 -2.81
N THR A 31 32.41 -1.20 -1.83
CA THR A 31 33.85 -1.10 -2.04
C THR A 31 34.50 -2.43 -2.46
N SER A 32 33.94 -3.58 -2.12
CA SER A 32 34.46 -4.90 -2.51
C SER A 32 34.20 -5.18 -3.98
N GLN A 33 32.97 -4.90 -4.44
CA GLN A 33 32.57 -5.02 -5.85
C GLN A 33 33.37 -4.08 -6.76
N ILE A 34 33.59 -2.82 -6.30
CA ILE A 34 34.41 -1.86 -7.04
C ILE A 34 35.86 -2.34 -7.16
N LYS A 35 36.42 -2.90 -6.08
CA LYS A 35 37.79 -3.45 -6.10
C LYS A 35 37.89 -4.62 -7.07
N GLU A 36 36.98 -5.58 -7.01
CA GLU A 36 36.95 -6.72 -7.92
C GLU A 36 36.88 -6.29 -9.39
N TYR A 37 36.02 -5.30 -9.69
CA TYR A 37 35.93 -4.73 -11.04
C TYR A 37 37.26 -4.09 -11.48
N LEU A 38 37.91 -3.30 -10.63
CA LEU A 38 39.18 -2.63 -10.95
C LEU A 38 40.30 -3.61 -11.17
N ASP A 39 40.35 -4.72 -10.40
CA ASP A 39 41.38 -5.77 -10.50
C ASP A 39 41.21 -6.62 -11.77
N ASN A 40 39.97 -6.82 -12.27
CA ASN A 40 39.63 -7.67 -13.43
C ASN A 40 39.11 -6.85 -14.64
N ARG A 41 39.59 -5.66 -14.84
CA ARG A 41 39.10 -4.73 -15.84
C ARG A 41 39.36 -5.19 -17.28
N SER A 42 38.29 -5.43 -18.02
CA SER A 42 38.29 -5.73 -19.46
C SER A 42 37.02 -5.15 -20.09
N VAL A 43 37.02 -5.02 -21.43
CA VAL A 43 35.81 -4.56 -22.14
C VAL A 43 34.62 -5.47 -21.85
N ASN A 44 34.81 -6.79 -21.85
CA ASN A 44 33.74 -7.75 -21.58
C ASN A 44 33.22 -7.65 -20.16
N ASN A 45 34.11 -7.52 -19.17
CA ASN A 45 33.72 -7.35 -17.79
C ASN A 45 33.00 -6.01 -17.55
N THR A 46 33.43 -4.94 -18.22
CA THR A 46 32.75 -3.65 -18.17
C THR A 46 31.33 -3.73 -18.76
N ILE A 47 31.16 -4.43 -19.90
CA ILE A 47 29.83 -4.65 -20.49
C ILE A 47 28.94 -5.49 -19.56
N ALA A 48 29.47 -6.57 -18.97
CA ALA A 48 28.71 -7.39 -18.03
C ALA A 48 28.27 -6.59 -16.82
N PHE A 49 29.17 -5.81 -16.25
CA PHE A 49 28.91 -4.90 -15.14
C PHE A 49 27.80 -3.91 -15.45
N LEU A 50 27.89 -3.18 -16.57
CA LEU A 50 26.87 -2.21 -16.98
C LEU A 50 25.50 -2.85 -17.27
N LYS A 51 25.48 -4.10 -17.78
CA LYS A 51 24.22 -4.83 -17.99
C LYS A 51 23.53 -5.23 -16.68
N GLU A 52 24.28 -5.61 -15.66
CA GLU A 52 23.69 -5.87 -14.34
C GLU A 52 23.12 -4.60 -13.72
N GLU A 53 23.82 -3.49 -13.89
CA GLU A 53 23.38 -2.17 -13.44
C GLU A 53 22.10 -1.73 -14.17
N GLU A 54 22.06 -1.88 -15.49
CA GLU A 54 20.85 -1.61 -16.27
C GLU A 54 19.65 -2.40 -15.75
N LYS A 55 19.82 -3.68 -15.43
CA LYS A 55 18.75 -4.50 -14.87
C LYS A 55 18.28 -3.99 -13.48
N LEU A 56 19.21 -3.58 -12.64
CA LEU A 56 18.89 -3.03 -11.32
C LEU A 56 18.08 -1.74 -11.45
N ILE A 57 18.55 -0.81 -12.29
CA ILE A 57 17.84 0.45 -12.55
C ILE A 57 16.46 0.20 -13.15
N GLN A 58 16.33 -0.76 -14.08
CA GLN A 58 15.03 -1.13 -14.65
C GLN A 58 14.06 -1.70 -13.61
N ARG A 59 14.54 -2.43 -12.59
CA ARG A 59 13.72 -2.86 -11.45
C ARG A 59 13.26 -1.66 -10.64
N GLN A 60 14.18 -0.78 -10.26
CA GLN A 60 13.84 0.45 -9.50
C GLN A 60 12.82 1.32 -10.23
N ILE A 61 12.96 1.47 -11.56
CA ILE A 61 11.98 2.21 -12.37
C ILE A 61 10.60 1.56 -12.29
N ARG A 62 10.49 0.23 -12.41
CA ARG A 62 9.21 -0.47 -12.29
C ARG A 62 8.59 -0.29 -10.90
N ASP A 63 9.39 -0.40 -9.85
CA ASP A 63 8.94 -0.24 -8.47
C ASP A 63 8.42 1.19 -8.22
N LEU A 64 9.16 2.20 -8.70
CA LEU A 64 8.72 3.60 -8.62
C LEU A 64 7.47 3.88 -9.46
N GLN A 65 7.34 3.28 -10.64
CA GLN A 65 6.14 3.39 -11.47
C GLN A 65 4.91 2.78 -10.78
N SER A 66 5.08 1.62 -10.15
CA SER A 66 4.03 0.98 -9.35
C SER A 66 3.59 1.88 -8.19
N THR A 67 4.55 2.42 -7.45
CA THR A 67 4.30 3.37 -6.35
C THR A 67 3.55 4.62 -6.84
N LEU A 68 3.99 5.20 -7.98
CA LEU A 68 3.35 6.36 -8.57
C LEU A 68 1.90 6.06 -8.97
N SER A 69 1.65 4.91 -9.61
CA SER A 69 0.31 4.48 -10.00
C SER A 69 -0.61 4.33 -8.77
N SER A 70 -0.11 3.72 -7.69
CA SER A 70 -0.83 3.60 -6.42
C SER A 70 -1.19 4.97 -5.81
N ILE A 71 -0.26 5.93 -5.85
CA ILE A 71 -0.51 7.30 -5.37
C ILE A 71 -1.58 7.98 -6.23
N GLN A 72 -1.52 7.84 -7.56
CA GLN A 72 -2.49 8.43 -8.48
C GLN A 72 -3.89 7.89 -8.23
N THR A 73 -4.06 6.57 -8.09
CA THR A 73 -5.34 5.95 -7.75
C THR A 73 -5.91 6.52 -6.45
N ARG A 74 -5.09 6.65 -5.40
CA ARG A 74 -5.53 7.22 -4.11
C ARG A 74 -5.94 8.69 -4.22
N ILE A 75 -5.26 9.47 -5.04
CA ILE A 75 -5.64 10.87 -5.31
C ILE A 75 -7.02 10.90 -6.01
N GLU A 76 -7.24 10.06 -7.01
CA GLU A 76 -8.52 9.97 -7.72
C GLU A 76 -9.66 9.54 -6.81
N ASP A 77 -9.41 8.57 -5.91
CA ASP A 77 -10.38 8.12 -4.92
C ASP A 77 -10.75 9.25 -3.94
N LEU A 78 -9.76 9.97 -3.41
CA LEU A 78 -9.99 11.12 -2.54
C LEU A 78 -10.70 12.27 -3.27
N ASP A 79 -10.40 12.51 -4.55
CA ASP A 79 -11.12 13.54 -5.33
C ASP A 79 -12.57 13.13 -5.59
N ARG A 80 -12.86 11.85 -5.80
CA ARG A 80 -14.23 11.35 -5.88
C ARG A 80 -15.02 11.57 -4.58
N THR A 81 -14.36 11.46 -3.41
CA THR A 81 -15.05 11.72 -2.13
C THR A 81 -15.53 13.15 -1.96
N LYS A 82 -14.91 14.13 -2.64
CA LYS A 82 -15.38 15.54 -2.62
C LYS A 82 -16.77 15.73 -3.23
N GLN A 83 -17.22 14.80 -4.06
CA GLN A 83 -18.52 14.84 -4.75
C GLN A 83 -19.57 13.96 -4.05
N ILE A 84 -19.21 13.30 -2.96
CA ILE A 84 -20.12 12.41 -2.23
C ILE A 84 -20.95 13.22 -1.26
N ASP A 85 -22.27 12.96 -1.26
CA ASP A 85 -23.17 13.45 -0.23
C ASP A 85 -22.91 12.72 1.07
N PHE A 86 -22.28 13.39 2.03
CA PHE A 86 -22.04 12.84 3.35
C PHE A 86 -23.33 12.72 4.18
N ASN A 87 -23.31 11.79 5.12
CA ASN A 87 -24.37 11.57 6.11
C ASN A 87 -25.71 11.12 5.53
N THR A 88 -25.68 10.44 4.38
CA THR A 88 -26.86 9.84 3.75
C THR A 88 -26.64 8.35 3.48
N CYS A 89 -27.71 7.55 3.67
CA CYS A 89 -27.73 6.16 3.21
C CYS A 89 -28.04 6.12 1.71
N LYS A 90 -27.35 5.23 0.99
CA LYS A 90 -27.55 4.96 -0.43
C LYS A 90 -27.63 3.45 -0.66
N ILE A 91 -28.33 3.06 -1.72
CA ILE A 91 -28.32 1.69 -2.24
C ILE A 91 -27.35 1.66 -3.40
N GLU A 92 -26.36 0.80 -3.34
CA GLU A 92 -25.32 0.65 -4.37
C GLU A 92 -25.12 -0.80 -4.73
N VAL A 93 -24.77 -1.08 -5.98
CA VAL A 93 -24.44 -2.42 -6.46
C VAL A 93 -22.92 -2.56 -6.52
N TYR A 94 -22.41 -3.54 -5.83
CA TYR A 94 -20.97 -3.84 -5.82
C TYR A 94 -20.69 -5.16 -6.54
N PRO A 95 -19.60 -5.23 -7.33
CA PRO A 95 -19.10 -6.49 -7.86
C PRO A 95 -18.48 -7.32 -6.74
N LYS A 96 -18.19 -8.58 -7.02
CA LYS A 96 -17.39 -9.44 -6.16
C LYS A 96 -16.02 -8.80 -5.89
N ARG A 97 -15.60 -8.78 -4.63
CA ARG A 97 -14.31 -8.23 -4.18
C ARG A 97 -13.56 -9.29 -3.39
N TYR A 98 -12.28 -9.39 -3.67
CA TYR A 98 -11.39 -10.36 -3.06
C TYR A 98 -10.59 -9.70 -1.95
N CYS A 99 -10.46 -10.37 -0.81
CA CYS A 99 -9.81 -9.82 0.37
C CYS A 99 -8.84 -10.81 1.00
N ARG A 100 -7.79 -10.29 1.59
CA ARG A 100 -7.10 -10.95 2.70
C ARG A 100 -7.78 -10.50 3.98
N TYR A 101 -7.95 -11.40 4.96
CA TYR A 101 -8.57 -11.00 6.21
C TYR A 101 -7.89 -11.62 7.43
N LEU A 102 -8.02 -10.95 8.57
CA LEU A 102 -7.51 -11.41 9.84
C LEU A 102 -8.65 -11.41 10.86
N LYS A 103 -9.05 -12.61 11.29
CA LYS A 103 -10.11 -12.79 12.29
C LYS A 103 -9.52 -12.72 13.69
N GLU A 104 -9.88 -11.68 14.42
CA GLU A 104 -9.50 -11.53 15.83
C GLU A 104 -10.56 -10.68 16.54
N LYS A 105 -10.79 -10.98 17.85
CA LYS A 105 -11.72 -10.17 18.66
C LYS A 105 -11.16 -8.75 18.80
N ILE A 106 -11.99 -7.78 18.44
CA ILE A 106 -11.66 -6.34 18.48
C ILE A 106 -12.53 -5.73 19.57
N ASP A 107 -11.90 -5.20 20.59
CA ASP A 107 -12.54 -4.61 21.76
C ASP A 107 -12.26 -3.10 21.88
N GLN A 108 -11.36 -2.58 21.09
CA GLN A 108 -10.98 -1.15 21.01
C GLN A 108 -10.67 -0.78 19.58
N ASP A 109 -10.99 0.44 19.16
CA ASP A 109 -10.81 0.91 17.78
C ASP A 109 -9.32 0.96 17.37
N GLU A 110 -8.42 1.29 18.29
CA GLU A 110 -6.97 1.29 18.04
C GLU A 110 -6.43 -0.09 17.66
N LYS A 111 -7.13 -1.15 18.04
CA LYS A 111 -6.78 -2.51 17.66
C LYS A 111 -7.02 -2.78 16.18
N ILE A 112 -7.94 -2.06 15.54
CA ILE A 112 -8.19 -2.17 14.09
C ILE A 112 -6.94 -1.79 13.32
N ASP A 113 -6.33 -0.65 13.60
CA ASP A 113 -5.13 -0.16 12.92
C ASP A 113 -3.93 -1.11 13.15
N PHE A 114 -3.79 -1.61 14.38
CA PHE A 114 -2.77 -2.62 14.70
C PHE A 114 -2.96 -3.91 13.88
N LEU A 115 -4.19 -4.41 13.77
CA LEU A 115 -4.49 -5.62 13.02
C LEU A 115 -4.34 -5.43 11.51
N LEU A 116 -4.69 -4.26 10.99
CA LEU A 116 -4.46 -3.91 9.58
C LEU A 116 -2.96 -3.86 9.27
N THR A 117 -2.15 -3.30 10.15
CA THR A 117 -0.68 -3.31 10.01
C THR A 117 -0.14 -4.74 10.00
N LYS A 118 -0.56 -5.57 10.95
CA LYS A 118 -0.16 -6.99 11.02
C LYS A 118 -0.58 -7.78 9.79
N LEU A 119 -1.77 -7.52 9.25
CA LEU A 119 -2.26 -8.14 8.02
C LEU A 119 -1.43 -7.71 6.82
N SER A 120 -1.16 -6.41 6.67
CA SER A 120 -0.33 -5.83 5.63
C SER A 120 1.09 -6.43 5.62
N GLU A 121 1.74 -6.51 6.77
CA GLU A 121 3.07 -7.13 6.90
C GLU A 121 3.06 -8.61 6.45
N SER A 122 1.96 -9.33 6.68
CA SER A 122 1.82 -10.73 6.26
C SER A 122 1.66 -10.92 4.75
N MET A 123 1.29 -9.86 4.03
CA MET A 123 1.05 -9.88 2.58
C MET A 123 2.31 -9.62 1.76
N GLU A 124 3.44 -9.29 2.39
CA GLU A 124 4.68 -8.87 1.70
C GLU A 124 4.46 -7.69 0.73
N GLU A 125 3.42 -6.92 0.95
CA GLU A 125 3.07 -5.75 0.15
C GLU A 125 3.22 -4.49 1.01
N ASP A 126 3.84 -3.45 0.46
CA ASP A 126 3.98 -2.16 1.14
C ASP A 126 2.67 -1.37 1.00
N ILE A 127 1.72 -1.65 1.91
CA ILE A 127 0.40 -1.05 1.91
C ILE A 127 0.46 0.28 2.66
N SER A 128 0.37 1.36 1.92
CA SER A 128 0.31 2.70 2.52
C SER A 128 -1.07 2.97 3.15
N VAL A 129 -1.09 3.42 4.38
CA VAL A 129 -2.32 3.78 5.11
C VAL A 129 -2.92 5.08 4.61
N LEU A 130 -2.08 6.05 4.19
CA LEU A 130 -2.54 7.38 3.79
C LEU A 130 -3.40 7.32 2.52
N GLY A 131 -4.69 7.65 2.65
CA GLY A 131 -5.65 7.67 1.55
C GLY A 131 -6.00 6.29 0.99
N ASN A 132 -5.68 5.21 1.70
CA ASN A 132 -6.06 3.86 1.29
C ASN A 132 -7.51 3.59 1.70
N MET A 133 -8.37 3.34 0.71
CA MET A 133 -9.77 2.96 0.89
C MET A 133 -10.00 1.45 0.70
N ASP A 134 -8.95 0.68 0.51
CA ASP A 134 -8.99 -0.75 0.21
C ASP A 134 -8.92 -1.62 1.46
N SER A 135 -9.08 -1.03 2.64
CA SER A 135 -9.04 -1.73 3.92
C SER A 135 -10.22 -1.36 4.80
N GLY A 136 -10.55 -2.25 5.72
CA GLY A 136 -11.64 -2.02 6.66
C GLY A 136 -11.77 -3.10 7.72
N SER A 137 -12.84 -3.00 8.50
CA SER A 137 -13.21 -4.00 9.49
C SER A 137 -14.59 -4.59 9.18
N VAL A 138 -14.78 -5.85 9.55
CA VAL A 138 -16.07 -6.53 9.47
C VAL A 138 -16.77 -6.43 10.82
N VAL A 139 -18.02 -5.98 10.76
CA VAL A 139 -18.88 -5.82 11.93
C VAL A 139 -20.09 -6.72 11.78
N GLU A 140 -20.40 -7.49 12.80
CA GLU A 140 -21.58 -8.35 12.87
C GLU A 140 -22.56 -7.82 13.90
N TYR A 141 -23.86 -7.91 13.61
CA TYR A 141 -24.92 -7.60 14.57
C TYR A 141 -25.31 -8.88 15.31
N LYS A 142 -24.99 -8.96 16.60
CA LYS A 142 -25.25 -10.12 17.46
C LYS A 142 -25.74 -9.67 18.83
N ASN A 143 -26.77 -10.35 19.36
CA ASN A 143 -27.31 -10.07 20.70
C ASN A 143 -27.64 -8.58 20.92
N ASP A 144 -28.23 -7.93 19.90
CA ASP A 144 -28.56 -6.50 19.88
C ASP A 144 -27.39 -5.53 19.96
N GLU A 145 -26.17 -6.02 19.67
CA GLU A 145 -24.95 -5.21 19.62
C GLU A 145 -24.20 -5.40 18.30
N PHE A 146 -23.51 -4.37 17.87
CA PHE A 146 -22.55 -4.42 16.77
C PHE A 146 -21.17 -4.81 17.30
N VAL A 147 -20.62 -5.89 16.78
CA VAL A 147 -19.34 -6.45 17.22
C VAL A 147 -18.36 -6.53 16.05
N TYR A 148 -17.20 -5.96 16.22
CA TYR A 148 -16.10 -6.11 15.28
C TYR A 148 -15.51 -7.51 15.36
N THR A 149 -15.41 -8.20 14.22
CA THR A 149 -15.00 -9.62 14.18
C THR A 149 -13.71 -9.87 13.43
N SER A 150 -13.34 -8.98 12.54
CA SER A 150 -12.12 -9.10 11.73
C SER A 150 -11.75 -7.79 11.05
N VAL A 151 -10.55 -7.72 10.52
CA VAL A 151 -10.12 -6.69 9.57
C VAL A 151 -9.85 -7.33 8.21
N PHE A 152 -9.92 -6.54 7.13
CA PHE A 152 -9.63 -7.00 5.79
C PHE A 152 -8.89 -5.94 4.98
N ILE A 153 -8.20 -6.41 3.93
CA ILE A 153 -7.56 -5.59 2.91
C ILE A 153 -7.96 -6.18 1.56
N LEU A 154 -8.44 -5.34 0.62
CA LEU A 154 -8.74 -5.76 -0.74
C LEU A 154 -7.47 -6.24 -1.45
N THR A 155 -7.58 -7.29 -2.25
CA THR A 155 -6.46 -7.89 -2.97
C THR A 155 -6.91 -8.48 -4.31
N GLN A 156 -5.99 -9.09 -5.03
CA GLN A 156 -6.26 -9.80 -6.28
C GLN A 156 -6.88 -11.18 -6.02
N GLU A 157 -7.59 -11.73 -7.01
CA GLU A 157 -8.26 -13.03 -6.92
C GLU A 157 -7.32 -14.17 -6.49
N GLU A 158 -6.09 -14.18 -7.00
CA GLU A 158 -5.12 -15.27 -6.73
C GLU A 158 -4.58 -15.27 -5.31
N LYS A 159 -4.75 -14.19 -4.56
CA LYS A 159 -4.15 -13.99 -3.23
C LYS A 159 -5.17 -13.94 -2.09
N HIS A 160 -6.46 -14.08 -2.40
CA HIS A 160 -7.52 -13.93 -1.40
C HIS A 160 -7.68 -15.13 -0.48
N ASP A 161 -8.22 -14.90 0.71
CA ASP A 161 -8.71 -15.90 1.64
C ASP A 161 -10.13 -15.57 2.14
N PHE A 162 -10.70 -14.45 1.69
CA PHE A 162 -12.06 -14.02 1.99
C PHE A 162 -12.67 -13.29 0.79
N ILE A 163 -13.99 -13.40 0.61
CA ILE A 163 -14.73 -12.78 -0.47
C ILE A 163 -15.84 -11.90 0.10
N LEU A 164 -15.93 -10.68 -0.39
CA LEU A 164 -17.12 -9.85 -0.29
C LEU A 164 -17.94 -10.08 -1.55
N ASP A 165 -19.08 -10.73 -1.40
CA ASP A 165 -19.92 -11.15 -2.51
C ASP A 165 -20.42 -9.97 -3.35
N GLU A 166 -20.70 -10.23 -4.62
CA GLU A 166 -21.43 -9.26 -5.45
C GLU A 166 -22.87 -9.12 -4.96
N GLY A 167 -23.41 -7.92 -5.06
CA GLY A 167 -24.80 -7.70 -4.63
C GLY A 167 -25.15 -6.25 -4.40
N ILE A 168 -26.33 -6.09 -3.84
CA ILE A 168 -26.90 -4.79 -3.47
C ILE A 168 -26.53 -4.51 -2.01
N TYR A 169 -25.92 -3.35 -1.78
CA TYR A 169 -25.45 -2.91 -0.47
C TYR A 169 -26.10 -1.58 -0.08
N CYS A 170 -26.44 -1.46 1.19
CA CYS A 170 -26.68 -0.15 1.77
C CYS A 170 -25.34 0.44 2.19
N THR A 171 -25.03 1.62 1.69
CA THR A 171 -23.79 2.35 2.02
C THR A 171 -24.12 3.63 2.78
N TYR A 172 -23.21 4.03 3.66
CA TYR A 172 -23.30 5.27 4.40
C TYR A 172 -21.90 5.90 4.49
N THR A 173 -21.73 7.04 3.86
CA THR A 173 -20.46 7.76 3.91
C THR A 173 -20.55 8.90 4.91
N TYR A 174 -19.60 8.99 5.83
CA TYR A 174 -19.55 10.06 6.83
C TYR A 174 -18.14 10.65 6.93
N SER A 175 -18.05 11.82 7.49
CA SER A 175 -16.78 12.46 7.85
C SER A 175 -16.73 12.69 9.35
N GLY A 176 -15.57 12.52 9.98
CA GLY A 176 -15.34 12.71 11.41
C GLY A 176 -14.62 11.55 12.06
N GLU A 177 -14.58 11.56 13.38
CA GLU A 177 -13.87 10.57 14.19
C GLU A 177 -14.67 9.27 14.32
N TYR A 178 -13.96 8.16 14.57
CA TYR A 178 -14.55 6.80 14.65
C TYR A 178 -15.44 6.57 15.88
N ASP A 179 -15.39 7.43 16.89
CA ASP A 179 -16.17 7.34 18.12
C ASP A 179 -17.70 7.29 17.91
N ARG A 180 -18.18 7.71 16.73
CA ARG A 180 -19.59 7.70 16.33
C ARG A 180 -20.03 6.47 15.54
N THR A 181 -19.12 5.58 15.18
CA THR A 181 -19.39 4.48 14.23
C THR A 181 -20.54 3.59 14.71
N ASN A 182 -20.60 3.25 15.99
CA ASN A 182 -21.70 2.45 16.54
C ASN A 182 -23.07 3.13 16.37
N GLN A 183 -23.17 4.43 16.57
CA GLN A 183 -24.42 5.18 16.36
C GLN A 183 -24.84 5.16 14.88
N LEU A 184 -23.87 5.19 13.96
CA LEU A 184 -24.13 5.14 12.54
C LEU A 184 -24.64 3.77 12.09
N PHE A 185 -24.17 2.69 12.68
CA PHE A 185 -24.71 1.35 12.41
C PHE A 185 -26.18 1.22 12.80
N TYR A 186 -26.59 1.73 13.96
CA TYR A 186 -28.01 1.74 14.33
C TYR A 186 -28.84 2.60 13.37
N LYS A 187 -28.34 3.78 12.97
CA LYS A 187 -28.98 4.62 11.99
C LYS A 187 -29.17 3.94 10.63
N MET A 188 -28.14 3.23 10.15
CA MET A 188 -28.22 2.45 8.92
C MET A 188 -29.25 1.31 9.03
N LYS A 189 -29.26 0.61 10.16
CA LYS A 189 -30.23 -0.47 10.44
C LYS A 189 -31.65 0.05 10.38
N ASP A 190 -31.95 1.16 11.07
CA ASP A 190 -33.27 1.77 11.08
C ASP A 190 -33.69 2.20 9.67
N TRP A 191 -32.80 2.83 8.93
CA TRP A 191 -33.06 3.24 7.55
C TRP A 191 -33.35 2.05 6.61
N ILE A 192 -32.61 0.95 6.75
CA ILE A 192 -32.86 -0.29 5.99
C ILE A 192 -34.26 -0.82 6.31
N GLN A 193 -34.62 -0.91 7.58
CA GLN A 193 -35.94 -1.42 7.99
C GLN A 193 -37.07 -0.56 7.45
N ASP A 194 -36.95 0.76 7.52
CA ASP A 194 -37.94 1.72 6.99
C ASP A 194 -38.06 1.58 5.45
N THR A 195 -36.95 1.31 4.77
CA THR A 195 -36.94 1.16 3.31
C THR A 195 -37.62 -0.15 2.89
N ILE A 196 -37.37 -1.25 3.59
CA ILE A 196 -38.02 -2.54 3.34
C ILE A 196 -39.52 -2.42 3.58
N ASN A 197 -39.97 -1.85 4.70
CA ASN A 197 -41.37 -1.67 5.03
C ASN A 197 -42.11 -0.85 3.94
N LYS A 198 -41.48 0.20 3.41
CA LYS A 198 -42.06 1.00 2.31
C LYS A 198 -42.21 0.24 1.02
N ILE A 199 -41.33 -0.73 0.72
CA ILE A 199 -41.41 -1.58 -0.47
C ILE A 199 -42.54 -2.59 -0.30
N GLU A 200 -42.70 -3.18 0.88
CA GLU A 200 -43.76 -4.15 1.17
C GLU A 200 -45.15 -3.50 1.18
N ASP A 201 -45.29 -2.27 1.66
CA ASP A 201 -46.55 -1.51 1.65
C ASP A 201 -47.01 -1.10 0.24
N HIS A 202 -46.14 -1.16 -0.76
CA HIS A 202 -46.41 -0.78 -2.14
C HIS A 202 -46.51 -1.98 -3.11
N SER A 203 -46.35 -3.20 -2.59
CA SER A 203 -46.41 -4.47 -3.34
C SER A 203 -47.73 -5.21 -3.10
#